data_4b700e61a5838000de1a5bf3fda222a2
#
_entry.id   4b700e61a5838000de1a5bf3fda222a2
#
_cell.length_a   1.000
_cell.length_b   1.000
_cell.length_c   1.000
_cell.angle_alpha   90.00
_cell.angle_beta   90.00
_cell.angle_gamma   90.00
#
_symmetry.space_group_name_H-M   'P 1'
#
loop_
_entity.id
_entity.type
_entity.pdbx_description
1 polymer ?
#
loop_
_entity_poly.entity_id
_entity_poly.type
_entity_poly.pdbx_seq_one_letter_code
_entity_poly.pdbx_strand_id
1 'polypeptide(L)'
;MDQSITLLQEIVRAARDGAEGISLVMDKTGDNALRQALGEEKKQYSAVEQDAGSHLIDLGGQAEPESAMNRAGMWMGMQLNTLMDKSPSHLAEILIQGNTMGVVGLLRAKRENPRADQPSLDLCSRMLTLQYDGIERAKSFL
;
A
#
# COMPACT_ATOMS: atom_id res chain seq x y z
N MET A 1 2.30 -24.54 -6.71
CA MET A 1 2.29 -23.10 -7.05
C MET A 1 3.47 -22.43 -6.40
N ASP A 2 4.14 -21.55 -7.10
CA ASP A 2 5.29 -20.83 -6.57
C ASP A 2 4.82 -19.80 -5.54
N GLN A 3 5.26 -20.00 -4.29
CA GLN A 3 4.89 -19.09 -3.20
C GLN A 3 5.53 -17.71 -3.34
N SER A 4 6.69 -17.62 -3.98
CA SER A 4 7.32 -16.33 -4.27
C SER A 4 6.46 -15.52 -5.22
N ILE A 5 5.94 -16.13 -6.28
CA ILE A 5 5.05 -15.46 -7.24
C ILE A 5 3.79 -14.97 -6.54
N THR A 6 3.17 -15.81 -5.71
CA THR A 6 1.95 -15.43 -4.98
C THR A 6 2.20 -14.26 -4.05
N LEU A 7 3.30 -14.30 -3.28
CA LEU A 7 3.63 -13.20 -2.37
C LEU A 7 3.93 -11.91 -3.12
N LEU A 8 4.69 -12.00 -4.22
CA LEU A 8 5.03 -10.83 -5.04
C LEU A 8 3.78 -10.18 -5.65
N GLN A 9 2.81 -10.98 -6.08
CA GLN A 9 1.53 -10.45 -6.58
C GLN A 9 0.81 -9.64 -5.50
N GLU A 10 0.82 -10.13 -4.27
CA GLU A 10 0.22 -9.40 -3.14
C GLU A 10 0.99 -8.11 -2.81
N ILE A 11 2.32 -8.15 -2.88
CA ILE A 11 3.16 -6.96 -2.66
C ILE A 11 2.89 -5.88 -3.73
N VAL A 12 2.86 -6.29 -5.00
CA VAL A 12 2.56 -5.36 -6.10
C VAL A 12 1.18 -4.73 -5.91
N ARG A 13 0.19 -5.54 -5.56
CA ARG A 13 -1.17 -5.05 -5.33
C ARG A 13 -1.21 -4.07 -4.15
N ALA A 14 -0.56 -4.42 -3.04
CA ALA A 14 -0.50 -3.55 -1.87
C ALA A 14 0.15 -2.20 -2.19
N ALA A 15 1.26 -2.22 -2.92
CA ALA A 15 1.96 -0.99 -3.32
C ALA A 15 1.12 -0.15 -4.27
N ARG A 16 0.48 -0.78 -5.25
CA ARG A 16 -0.39 -0.10 -6.22
C ARG A 16 -1.61 0.52 -5.56
N ASP A 17 -2.32 -0.24 -4.76
CA ASP A 17 -3.53 0.23 -4.07
C ASP A 17 -3.18 1.31 -3.05
N GLY A 18 -2.06 1.17 -2.35
CA GLY A 18 -1.57 2.16 -1.42
C GLY A 18 -1.23 3.48 -2.11
N ALA A 19 -0.53 3.42 -3.24
CA ALA A 19 -0.18 4.62 -4.02
C ALA A 19 -1.44 5.30 -4.56
N GLU A 20 -2.43 4.54 -5.00
CA GLU A 20 -3.70 5.10 -5.47
C GLU A 20 -4.48 5.77 -4.34
N GLY A 21 -4.57 5.13 -3.18
CA GLY A 21 -5.19 5.71 -1.99
C GLY A 21 -4.52 7.02 -1.57
N ILE A 22 -3.19 7.04 -1.57
CA ILE A 22 -2.41 8.25 -1.30
C ILE A 22 -2.76 9.37 -2.29
N SER A 23 -2.82 9.04 -3.58
CA SER A 23 -3.18 10.01 -4.62
C SER A 23 -4.56 10.61 -4.39
N LEU A 24 -5.53 9.79 -4.00
CA LEU A 24 -6.89 10.25 -3.71
C LEU A 24 -6.90 11.23 -2.53
N VAL A 25 -6.15 10.93 -1.47
CA VAL A 25 -6.04 11.84 -0.31
C VAL A 25 -5.34 13.14 -0.71
N MET A 26 -4.28 13.06 -1.51
CA MET A 26 -3.58 14.26 -2.02
C MET A 26 -4.53 15.17 -2.80
N ASP A 27 -5.45 14.60 -3.56
CA ASP A 27 -6.43 15.36 -4.34
C ASP A 27 -7.48 16.02 -3.45
N LYS A 28 -7.77 15.43 -2.28
CA LYS A 28 -8.80 15.92 -1.37
C LYS A 28 -8.30 16.94 -0.36
N THR A 29 -7.03 16.86 0.05
CA THR A 29 -6.50 17.70 1.12
C THR A 29 -6.19 19.12 0.66
N GLY A 30 -6.48 20.10 1.52
CA GLY A 30 -6.01 21.47 1.38
C GLY A 30 -4.72 21.72 2.16
N ASP A 31 -4.21 20.75 2.91
CA ASP A 31 -3.03 20.91 3.75
C ASP A 31 -1.76 20.57 2.96
N ASN A 32 -0.87 21.57 2.81
CA ASN A 32 0.35 21.40 2.02
C ASN A 32 1.36 20.46 2.67
N ALA A 33 1.45 20.46 4.00
CA ALA A 33 2.37 19.58 4.73
C ALA A 33 1.95 18.12 4.55
N LEU A 34 0.66 17.83 4.65
CA LEU A 34 0.12 16.48 4.41
C LEU A 34 0.37 16.06 2.96
N ARG A 35 0.06 16.92 2.01
CA ARG A 35 0.26 16.62 0.58
C ARG A 35 1.72 16.30 0.28
N GLN A 36 2.65 17.07 0.85
CA GLN A 36 4.09 16.87 0.63
C GLN A 36 4.56 15.54 1.23
N ALA A 37 4.15 15.23 2.44
CA ALA A 37 4.47 13.96 3.09
C ALA A 37 3.95 12.78 2.29
N LEU A 38 2.71 12.86 1.80
CA LEU A 38 2.10 11.81 0.98
C LEU A 38 2.79 11.65 -0.38
N GLY A 39 3.26 12.74 -0.97
CA GLY A 39 4.02 12.69 -2.22
C GLY A 39 5.28 11.86 -2.09
N GLU A 40 5.99 12.00 -0.97
CA GLU A 40 7.19 11.20 -0.69
C GLU A 40 6.83 9.72 -0.45
N GLU A 41 5.77 9.42 0.30
CA GLU A 41 5.30 8.05 0.48
C GLU A 41 4.95 7.39 -0.85
N LYS A 42 4.26 8.11 -1.72
CA LYS A 42 3.84 7.61 -3.02
C LYS A 42 5.04 7.17 -3.86
N LYS A 43 6.12 7.95 -3.85
CA LYS A 43 7.36 7.60 -4.56
C LYS A 43 7.95 6.29 -4.04
N GLN A 44 7.95 6.11 -2.72
CA GLN A 44 8.47 4.91 -2.10
C GLN A 44 7.61 3.69 -2.43
N TYR A 45 6.29 3.83 -2.44
CA TYR A 45 5.37 2.76 -2.84
C TYR A 45 5.58 2.38 -4.30
N SER A 46 5.74 3.35 -5.19
CA SER A 46 6.00 3.11 -6.61
C SER A 46 7.31 2.36 -6.82
N ALA A 47 8.34 2.68 -6.03
CA ALA A 47 9.64 1.98 -6.11
C ALA A 47 9.49 0.50 -5.70
N VAL A 48 8.73 0.20 -4.65
CA VAL A 48 8.45 -1.19 -4.26
C VAL A 48 7.66 -1.92 -5.35
N GLU A 49 6.66 -1.26 -5.92
CA GLU A 49 5.88 -1.84 -7.02
C GLU A 49 6.78 -2.25 -8.19
N GLN A 50 7.70 -1.37 -8.59
CA GLN A 50 8.64 -1.64 -9.67
C GLN A 50 9.57 -2.80 -9.34
N ASP A 51 10.17 -2.79 -8.16
CA ASP A 51 11.13 -3.80 -7.76
C ASP A 51 10.46 -5.17 -7.62
N ALA A 52 9.29 -5.21 -7.01
CA ALA A 52 8.52 -6.45 -6.87
C ALA A 52 8.03 -6.95 -8.24
N GLY A 53 7.58 -6.05 -9.10
CA GLY A 53 7.15 -6.37 -10.46
C GLY A 53 8.28 -6.96 -11.29
N SER A 54 9.48 -6.40 -11.19
CA SER A 54 10.66 -6.92 -11.89
C SER A 54 11.02 -8.33 -11.44
N HIS A 55 11.03 -8.56 -10.13
CA HIS A 55 11.34 -9.90 -9.60
C HIS A 55 10.25 -10.90 -9.98
N LEU A 56 8.99 -10.48 -9.99
CA LEU A 56 7.86 -11.30 -10.41
C LEU A 56 8.03 -11.76 -11.87
N ILE A 57 8.41 -10.85 -12.76
CA ILE A 57 8.67 -11.17 -14.16
C ILE A 57 9.85 -12.15 -14.29
N ASP A 58 10.93 -11.93 -13.53
CA ASP A 58 12.11 -12.79 -13.53
C ASP A 58 11.75 -14.23 -13.14
N LEU A 59 10.75 -14.41 -12.29
CA LEU A 59 10.25 -15.72 -11.87
C LEU A 59 9.21 -16.32 -12.82
N GLY A 60 8.89 -15.62 -13.91
CA GLY A 60 7.90 -16.07 -14.90
C GLY A 60 6.45 -15.80 -14.52
N GLY A 61 6.22 -14.96 -13.50
CA GLY A 61 4.88 -14.58 -13.07
C GLY A 61 4.38 -13.31 -13.74
N GLN A 62 3.13 -12.98 -13.46
CA GLN A 62 2.48 -11.75 -13.94
C GLN A 62 1.74 -11.09 -12.78
N ALA A 63 1.74 -9.77 -12.76
CA ALA A 63 0.95 -9.00 -11.82
C ALA A 63 -0.55 -9.21 -12.08
N GLU A 64 -1.33 -9.15 -10.99
CA GLU A 64 -2.79 -9.15 -11.11
C GLU A 64 -3.26 -7.92 -11.89
N PRO A 65 -4.43 -7.99 -12.56
CA PRO A 65 -4.99 -6.83 -13.25
C PRO A 65 -5.14 -5.63 -12.32
N GLU A 66 -5.00 -4.43 -12.86
CA GLU A 66 -5.15 -3.19 -12.10
C GLU A 66 -6.53 -3.06 -11.45
N SER A 67 -7.55 -3.68 -12.03
CA SER A 67 -8.91 -3.71 -11.47
C SER A 67 -9.04 -4.60 -10.24
N ALA A 68 -8.06 -5.48 -9.98
CA ALA A 68 -8.08 -6.38 -8.83
C ALA A 68 -7.55 -5.65 -7.59
N MET A 69 -8.44 -4.96 -6.88
CA MET A 69 -8.10 -4.24 -5.66
C MET A 69 -8.21 -5.15 -4.43
N ASN A 70 -7.33 -4.96 -3.45
CA ASN A 70 -7.43 -5.64 -2.17
C ASN A 70 -8.48 -4.95 -1.27
N ARG A 71 -8.73 -5.55 -0.08
CA ARG A 71 -9.75 -5.02 0.85
C ARG A 71 -9.44 -3.60 1.30
N ALA A 72 -8.17 -3.31 1.57
CA ALA A 72 -7.74 -1.97 2.01
C ALA A 72 -8.01 -0.93 0.93
N GLY A 73 -7.67 -1.23 -0.33
CA GLY A 73 -7.91 -0.33 -1.45
C GLY A 73 -9.39 -0.08 -1.69
N MET A 74 -10.22 -1.12 -1.64
CA MET A 74 -11.66 -0.99 -1.78
C MET A 74 -12.26 -0.13 -0.66
N TRP A 75 -11.86 -0.39 0.57
CA TRP A 75 -12.33 0.37 1.73
C TRP A 75 -11.96 1.85 1.62
N MET A 76 -10.70 2.16 1.29
CA MET A 76 -10.24 3.54 1.12
C MET A 76 -10.99 4.25 0.01
N GLY A 77 -11.22 3.59 -1.11
CA GLY A 77 -11.99 4.16 -2.21
C GLY A 77 -13.39 4.55 -1.77
N MET A 78 -14.06 3.69 -1.02
CA MET A 78 -15.40 4.00 -0.48
C MET A 78 -15.38 5.20 0.47
N GLN A 79 -14.41 5.25 1.40
CA GLN A 79 -14.30 6.35 2.36
C GLN A 79 -14.05 7.68 1.66
N LEU A 80 -13.17 7.69 0.67
CA LEU A 80 -12.79 8.92 -0.03
C LEU A 80 -13.84 9.38 -1.03
N ASN A 81 -14.60 8.47 -1.64
CA ASN A 81 -15.68 8.81 -2.56
C ASN A 81 -16.90 9.39 -1.85
N THR A 82 -17.10 9.06 -0.58
CA THR A 82 -18.23 9.56 0.23
C THR A 82 -17.79 10.60 1.25
N LEU A 83 -16.63 11.20 1.03
CA LEU A 83 -15.99 12.11 1.99
C LEU A 83 -16.76 13.40 2.13
N MET A 84 -17.11 13.75 3.38
CA MET A 84 -17.74 15.04 3.72
C MET A 84 -16.78 15.94 4.51
N ASP A 85 -15.97 15.36 5.37
CA ASP A 85 -14.97 16.09 6.16
C ASP A 85 -13.58 15.88 5.55
N LYS A 86 -13.01 16.96 4.99
CA LYS A 86 -11.70 16.95 4.34
C LYS A 86 -10.60 17.51 5.24
N SER A 87 -10.85 17.61 6.54
CA SER A 87 -9.84 18.09 7.49
C SER A 87 -8.62 17.15 7.50
N PRO A 88 -7.42 17.68 7.75
CA PRO A 88 -6.23 16.83 7.86
C PRO A 88 -6.40 15.71 8.88
N SER A 89 -7.07 15.99 10.00
CA SER A 89 -7.33 15.00 11.04
C SER A 89 -8.18 13.83 10.53
N HIS A 90 -9.25 14.11 9.81
CA HIS A 90 -10.12 13.05 9.29
C HIS A 90 -9.43 12.25 8.19
N LEU A 91 -8.69 12.93 7.31
CA LEU A 91 -7.91 12.25 6.26
C LEU A 91 -6.81 11.37 6.86
N ALA A 92 -6.16 11.85 7.93
CA ALA A 92 -5.17 11.05 8.66
C ALA A 92 -5.80 9.78 9.26
N GLU A 93 -6.99 9.90 9.82
CA GLU A 93 -7.74 8.77 10.36
C GLU A 93 -8.01 7.70 9.28
N ILE A 94 -8.44 8.12 8.09
CA ILE A 94 -8.65 7.22 6.97
C ILE A 94 -7.34 6.53 6.55
N LEU A 95 -6.25 7.28 6.48
CA LEU A 95 -4.93 6.74 6.14
C LEU A 95 -4.46 5.69 7.15
N ILE A 96 -4.63 5.95 8.44
CA ILE A 96 -4.25 5.02 9.49
C ILE A 96 -5.05 3.73 9.37
N GLN A 97 -6.36 3.82 9.20
CA GLN A 97 -7.22 2.66 9.09
C GLN A 97 -6.92 1.87 7.80
N GLY A 98 -6.76 2.54 6.68
CA GLY A 98 -6.43 1.90 5.42
C GLY A 98 -5.08 1.20 5.45
N ASN A 99 -4.06 1.85 6.00
CA ASN A 99 -2.73 1.26 6.16
C ASN A 99 -2.75 0.06 7.12
N THR A 100 -3.54 0.13 8.18
CA THR A 100 -3.68 -0.99 9.12
C THR A 100 -4.30 -2.20 8.42
N MET A 101 -5.32 -2.01 7.61
CA MET A 101 -5.91 -3.08 6.81
C MET A 101 -4.88 -3.67 5.82
N GLY A 102 -4.08 -2.80 5.20
CA GLY A 102 -3.01 -3.21 4.29
C GLY A 102 -1.95 -4.06 4.97
N VAL A 103 -1.54 -3.65 6.18
CA VAL A 103 -0.57 -4.42 7.00
C VAL A 103 -1.13 -5.80 7.31
N VAL A 104 -2.37 -5.89 7.76
CA VAL A 104 -3.00 -7.18 8.07
C VAL A 104 -3.03 -8.08 6.84
N GLY A 105 -3.42 -7.54 5.69
CA GLY A 105 -3.47 -8.30 4.44
C GLY A 105 -2.09 -8.85 4.03
N LEU A 106 -1.06 -8.01 4.14
CA LEU A 106 0.28 -8.40 3.74
C LEU A 106 0.93 -9.38 4.73
N LEU A 107 0.69 -9.22 6.03
CA LEU A 107 1.13 -10.18 7.04
C LEU A 107 0.49 -11.55 6.81
N ARG A 108 -0.80 -11.56 6.44
CA ARG A 108 -1.48 -12.82 6.12
C ARG A 108 -0.86 -13.47 4.88
N ALA A 109 -0.62 -12.70 3.83
CA ALA A 109 0.03 -13.21 2.62
C ALA A 109 1.41 -13.81 2.91
N LYS A 110 2.21 -13.14 3.74
CA LYS A 110 3.50 -13.63 4.17
C LYS A 110 3.38 -14.96 4.93
N ARG A 111 2.42 -15.06 5.83
CA ARG A 111 2.17 -16.26 6.62
C ARG A 111 1.73 -17.43 5.75
N GLU A 112 0.96 -17.17 4.72
CA GLU A 112 0.45 -18.18 3.81
C GLU A 112 1.49 -18.64 2.78
N ASN A 113 2.60 -17.91 2.65
CA ASN A 113 3.65 -18.20 1.67
C ASN A 113 5.04 -18.26 2.35
N PRO A 114 5.22 -19.17 3.32
CA PRO A 114 6.47 -19.23 4.11
C PRO A 114 7.68 -19.71 3.31
N ARG A 115 7.46 -20.30 2.13
CA ARG A 115 8.54 -20.81 1.26
C ARG A 115 8.92 -19.84 0.16
N ALA A 116 8.43 -18.59 0.21
CA ALA A 116 8.85 -17.56 -0.73
C ALA A 116 10.36 -17.36 -0.61
N ASP A 117 11.00 -16.98 -1.72
CA ASP A 117 12.43 -16.75 -1.74
C ASP A 117 12.81 -15.51 -0.91
N GLN A 118 14.10 -15.39 -0.58
CA GLN A 118 14.56 -14.28 0.27
C GLN A 118 14.32 -12.92 -0.36
N PRO A 119 14.57 -12.69 -1.66
CA PRO A 119 14.24 -11.39 -2.28
C PRO A 119 12.77 -11.01 -2.12
N SER A 120 11.85 -11.96 -2.26
CA SER A 120 10.40 -11.70 -2.07
C SER A 120 10.08 -11.36 -0.63
N LEU A 121 10.66 -12.08 0.33
CA LEU A 121 10.50 -11.80 1.75
C LEU A 121 11.05 -10.43 2.13
N ASP A 122 12.18 -10.03 1.55
CA ASP A 122 12.78 -8.72 1.78
C ASP A 122 11.89 -7.60 1.25
N LEU A 123 11.31 -7.79 0.06
CA LEU A 123 10.35 -6.84 -0.51
C LEU A 123 9.09 -6.73 0.34
N CYS A 124 8.62 -7.84 0.88
CA CYS A 124 7.48 -7.85 1.81
C CYS A 124 7.79 -7.02 3.05
N SER A 125 8.96 -7.23 3.66
CA SER A 125 9.40 -6.46 4.83
C SER A 125 9.52 -4.98 4.52
N ARG A 126 10.06 -4.65 3.36
CA ARG A 126 10.19 -3.26 2.90
C ARG A 126 8.82 -2.60 2.75
N MET A 127 7.84 -3.29 2.18
CA MET A 127 6.49 -2.77 2.03
C MET A 127 5.80 -2.59 3.39
N LEU A 128 5.95 -3.55 4.30
CA LEU A 128 5.42 -3.44 5.67
C LEU A 128 6.00 -2.23 6.39
N THR A 129 7.30 -1.99 6.26
CA THR A 129 7.96 -0.82 6.87
C THR A 129 7.34 0.48 6.34
N LEU A 130 7.09 0.57 5.04
CA LEU A 130 6.45 1.75 4.45
C LEU A 130 5.05 1.97 5.00
N GLN A 131 4.29 0.89 5.18
CA GLN A 131 2.94 0.97 5.75
C GLN A 131 2.97 1.43 7.21
N TYR A 132 3.87 0.88 8.03
CA TYR A 132 4.04 1.29 9.42
C TYR A 132 4.49 2.75 9.53
N ASP A 133 5.44 3.16 8.71
CA ASP A 133 5.93 4.54 8.67
C ASP A 133 4.81 5.51 8.26
N GLY A 134 3.97 5.10 7.33
CA GLY A 134 2.80 5.88 6.91
C GLY A 134 1.81 6.09 8.05
N ILE A 135 1.57 5.05 8.86
CA ILE A 135 0.71 5.17 10.05
C ILE A 135 1.32 6.17 11.03
N GLU A 136 2.61 6.06 11.31
CA GLU A 136 3.29 6.97 12.25
C GLU A 136 3.25 8.42 11.77
N ARG A 137 3.46 8.66 10.48
CA ARG A 137 3.38 10.02 9.93
C ARG A 137 1.96 10.57 9.99
N ALA A 138 0.97 9.75 9.66
CA ALA A 138 -0.43 10.18 9.70
C ALA A 138 -0.87 10.58 11.12
N LYS A 139 -0.35 9.94 12.15
CA LYS A 139 -0.65 10.29 13.54
C LYS A 139 -0.37 11.76 13.86
N SER A 140 0.64 12.35 13.23
CA SER A 140 1.00 13.75 13.47
C SER A 140 -0.04 14.74 12.94
N PHE A 141 -0.97 14.28 12.11
CA PHE A 141 -2.05 15.11 11.54
C PHE A 141 -3.41 14.91 12.23
N LEU A 142 -3.47 13.98 13.18
CA LEU A 142 -4.71 13.74 13.95
C LEU A 142 -5.11 14.95 14.81
#